data_7b300e4c6d9fd25099b014cc52ac73bc
#
_entry.id   7b300e4c6d9fd25099b014cc52ac73bc
#
_cell.length_a   1.000
_cell.length_b   1.000
_cell.length_c   1.000
_cell.angle_alpha   90.00
_cell.angle_beta   90.00
_cell.angle_gamma   90.00
#
_symmetry.space_group_name_H-M   'P 1'
#
loop_
_entity.id
_entity.type
_entity.pdbx_description
1 polymer ?
#
loop_
_entity_poly.entity_id
_entity_poly.type
_entity_poly.pdbx_seq_one_letter_code
_entity_poly.pdbx_strand_id
1 'polypeptide(L)'
;MVEAGPGHESGVAGAVRSGSYTRRVEERDRRRRLAWSTAIFSLATGISRVLGLVREVVVANYFGARGPINAFTIAFQIPNLVRALVADAALSGAFVPVFSELLEKGERARAWRVASTIFWLLLLGLTAVTAVFILLAPLIVPLMTDAYDDLAVTLSQILFPIVVLLGLFGVIVGILNSYEQFSIPALTPVFWNLVIIAGVVIGVPRADTADGELYVYAGSIVIATLVQLLLPLPWLYGLDGRLRLALDVRDPAVRRVFVHMAPVTLGLGLINVSAVIGTIFAAKLVDPTIAPNAIDKAFRVYMLPQGMFSVAIATVLFPTLSRLAARADIDGFRATVSLGLRQIVFLLVPAGVASAVLAEPIVRLLYERGEFGPDQTPVVAGALAAFSLGLVFNGMMLMLNRGFFSLQAPWTPTWAALASLVLNVALYAVFYRVGTWGIPFAISLSNVAGAALLVALLRRRIGGLSLRPTIRTLVLVAIASLVLAVFSYGVWWALDEALGRSTPAQIASLGAGLASGGAAYLISCRLLGVHELGALLSLRTRLRRA
;
A
#
# COMPACT_ATOMS: atom_id res chain seq x y z
N MET A 1 -65.22 15.11 -51.81
CA MET A 1 -64.57 16.27 -51.19
C MET A 1 -64.77 16.16 -49.71
N VAL A 2 -63.78 15.70 -48.96
CA VAL A 2 -63.65 15.94 -47.54
C VAL A 2 -62.16 16.00 -47.25
N GLU A 3 -61.67 17.19 -46.87
CA GLU A 3 -60.29 17.48 -46.52
C GLU A 3 -59.91 16.77 -45.24
N ALA A 4 -58.74 16.13 -45.25
CA ALA A 4 -58.06 15.64 -44.05
C ALA A 4 -57.06 16.70 -43.60
N GLY A 5 -57.28 17.26 -42.39
CA GLY A 5 -56.39 18.26 -41.75
C GLY A 5 -55.11 17.64 -41.20
N PRO A 6 -53.97 18.38 -41.19
CA PRO A 6 -52.72 17.93 -40.62
C PRO A 6 -52.61 18.31 -39.14
N GLY A 7 -52.47 17.33 -38.26
CA GLY A 7 -52.32 17.63 -36.83
C GLY A 7 -52.05 16.40 -35.95
N HIS A 8 -50.85 15.81 -36.00
CA HIS A 8 -50.38 14.93 -34.89
C HIS A 8 -48.88 14.55 -34.92
N GLU A 9 -47.99 15.34 -35.56
CA GLU A 9 -46.55 15.01 -35.53
C GLU A 9 -45.69 15.87 -34.59
N SER A 10 -46.23 16.91 -33.95
CA SER A 10 -45.43 17.82 -33.11
C SER A 10 -45.21 17.35 -31.66
N GLY A 11 -45.99 16.38 -31.17
CA GLY A 11 -45.90 15.93 -29.77
C GLY A 11 -44.76 14.95 -29.48
N VAL A 12 -44.42 14.08 -30.43
CA VAL A 12 -43.42 13.00 -30.22
C VAL A 12 -41.98 13.53 -30.31
N ALA A 13 -41.71 14.50 -31.17
CA ALA A 13 -40.39 15.13 -31.32
C ALA A 13 -39.98 15.96 -30.09
N GLY A 14 -40.94 16.55 -29.36
CA GLY A 14 -40.70 17.31 -28.14
C GLY A 14 -40.32 16.40 -26.94
N ALA A 15 -40.99 15.27 -26.80
CA ALA A 15 -40.73 14.31 -25.71
C ALA A 15 -39.36 13.60 -25.86
N VAL A 16 -38.95 13.28 -27.07
CA VAL A 16 -37.61 12.66 -27.35
C VAL A 16 -36.48 13.67 -27.11
N ARG A 17 -36.66 14.95 -27.41
CA ARG A 17 -35.67 15.99 -27.12
C ARG A 17 -35.55 16.30 -25.63
N SER A 18 -36.65 16.31 -24.85
CA SER A 18 -36.61 16.55 -23.41
C SER A 18 -35.93 15.39 -22.66
N GLY A 19 -36.16 14.13 -23.06
CA GLY A 19 -35.53 12.96 -22.47
C GLY A 19 -34.02 12.87 -22.76
N SER A 20 -33.56 13.39 -23.91
CA SER A 20 -32.12 13.45 -24.24
C SER A 20 -31.39 14.60 -23.51
N TYR A 21 -32.09 15.68 -23.21
CA TYR A 21 -31.55 16.82 -22.46
C TYR A 21 -31.40 16.48 -20.96
N THR A 22 -32.42 15.88 -20.34
CA THR A 22 -32.38 15.43 -18.94
C THR A 22 -31.31 14.39 -18.71
N ARG A 23 -31.16 13.39 -19.59
CA ARG A 23 -30.06 12.41 -19.52
C ARG A 23 -28.67 13.07 -19.62
N ARG A 24 -28.47 14.05 -20.48
CA ARG A 24 -27.19 14.78 -20.58
C ARG A 24 -26.88 15.63 -19.35
N VAL A 25 -27.87 16.21 -18.71
CA VAL A 25 -27.71 16.98 -17.47
C VAL A 25 -27.36 16.02 -16.32
N GLU A 26 -28.07 14.90 -16.19
CA GLU A 26 -27.79 13.88 -15.18
C GLU A 26 -26.38 13.26 -15.36
N GLU A 27 -25.96 12.97 -16.61
CA GLU A 27 -24.61 12.50 -16.90
C GLU A 27 -23.54 13.55 -16.59
N ARG A 28 -23.79 14.83 -16.84
CA ARG A 28 -22.88 15.93 -16.50
C ARG A 28 -22.73 16.09 -14.99
N ASP A 29 -23.83 16.03 -14.25
CA ASP A 29 -23.83 16.13 -12.79
C ASP A 29 -23.18 14.90 -12.16
N ARG A 30 -23.42 13.71 -12.69
CA ARG A 30 -22.73 12.48 -12.28
C ARG A 30 -21.21 12.57 -12.54
N ARG A 31 -20.78 13.03 -13.72
CA ARG A 31 -19.34 13.24 -14.03
C ARG A 31 -18.71 14.28 -13.10
N ARG A 32 -19.42 15.37 -12.78
CA ARG A 32 -18.93 16.40 -11.85
C ARG A 32 -18.82 15.88 -10.44
N ARG A 33 -19.78 15.11 -9.95
CA ARG A 33 -19.73 14.44 -8.64
C ARG A 33 -18.59 13.44 -8.57
N LEU A 34 -18.40 12.60 -9.59
CA LEU A 34 -17.30 11.65 -9.66
C LEU A 34 -15.93 12.35 -9.69
N ALA A 35 -15.78 13.41 -10.49
CA ALA A 35 -14.54 14.18 -10.54
C ALA A 35 -14.22 14.83 -9.18
N TRP A 36 -15.22 15.39 -8.50
CA TRP A 36 -15.07 15.97 -7.17
C TRP A 36 -14.72 14.91 -6.10
N SER A 37 -15.41 13.76 -6.12
CA SER A 37 -15.09 12.63 -5.23
C SER A 37 -13.68 12.09 -5.47
N THR A 38 -13.25 12.01 -6.74
CA THR A 38 -11.89 11.60 -7.09
C THR A 38 -10.84 12.60 -6.61
N ALA A 39 -11.12 13.91 -6.71
CA ALA A 39 -10.23 14.96 -6.20
C ALA A 39 -10.11 14.89 -4.67
N ILE A 40 -11.22 14.75 -3.95
CA ILE A 40 -11.24 14.57 -2.49
C ILE A 40 -10.48 13.29 -2.11
N PHE A 41 -10.73 12.18 -2.80
CA PHE A 41 -10.04 10.92 -2.55
C PHE A 41 -8.53 11.06 -2.72
N SER A 42 -8.06 11.70 -3.79
CA SER A 42 -6.64 11.91 -4.06
C SER A 42 -5.99 12.82 -3.01
N LEU A 43 -6.67 13.90 -2.64
CA LEU A 43 -6.19 14.84 -1.61
C LEU A 43 -6.14 14.16 -0.23
N ALA A 44 -7.20 13.46 0.16
CA ALA A 44 -7.26 12.72 1.43
C ALA A 44 -6.18 11.65 1.51
N THR A 45 -5.94 10.92 0.42
CA THR A 45 -4.87 9.92 0.33
C THR A 45 -3.49 10.59 0.49
N GLY A 46 -3.27 11.73 -0.15
CA GLY A 46 -2.02 12.50 -0.02
C GLY A 46 -1.80 12.97 1.42
N ILE A 47 -2.81 13.59 2.04
CA ILE A 47 -2.77 14.04 3.44
C ILE A 47 -2.52 12.87 4.38
N SER A 48 -3.21 11.74 4.19
CA SER A 48 -3.03 10.55 5.02
C SER A 48 -1.59 10.01 4.96
N ARG A 49 -0.94 10.04 3.79
CA ARG A 49 0.46 9.62 3.65
C ARG A 49 1.41 10.56 4.41
N VAL A 50 1.19 11.87 4.31
CA VAL A 50 1.99 12.85 5.06
C VAL A 50 1.79 12.67 6.56
N LEU A 51 0.55 12.55 7.02
CA LEU A 51 0.25 12.29 8.43
C LEU A 51 0.79 10.96 8.92
N GLY A 52 0.80 9.93 8.06
CA GLY A 52 1.44 8.65 8.35
C GLY A 52 2.94 8.81 8.61
N LEU A 53 3.63 9.61 7.80
CA LEU A 53 5.04 9.93 8.02
C LEU A 53 5.25 10.75 9.30
N VAL A 54 4.42 11.76 9.55
CA VAL A 54 4.46 12.57 10.80
C VAL A 54 4.27 11.66 12.01
N ARG A 55 3.32 10.73 11.98
CA ARG A 55 3.13 9.74 13.04
C ARG A 55 4.41 8.93 13.29
N GLU A 56 5.06 8.42 12.25
CA GLU A 56 6.32 7.67 12.40
C GLU A 56 7.44 8.50 13.03
N VAL A 57 7.52 9.79 12.65
CA VAL A 57 8.47 10.73 13.24
C VAL A 57 8.15 10.97 14.72
N VAL A 58 6.88 11.16 15.09
CA VAL A 58 6.44 11.31 16.48
C VAL A 58 6.75 10.06 17.29
N VAL A 59 6.40 8.87 16.78
CA VAL A 59 6.69 7.59 17.44
C VAL A 59 8.20 7.40 17.63
N ALA A 60 9.01 7.74 16.61
CA ALA A 60 10.46 7.66 16.73
C ALA A 60 11.03 8.62 17.79
N ASN A 61 10.44 9.81 17.92
CA ASN A 61 10.85 10.79 18.92
C ASN A 61 10.62 10.30 20.38
N TYR A 62 9.49 9.61 20.62
CA TYR A 62 9.16 9.12 21.97
C TYR A 62 9.82 7.78 22.32
N PHE A 63 10.02 6.89 21.35
CA PHE A 63 10.42 5.50 21.59
C PHE A 63 11.74 5.09 20.95
N GLY A 64 12.31 5.89 20.07
CA GLY A 64 13.50 5.51 19.30
C GLY A 64 13.27 4.33 18.37
N ALA A 65 14.35 3.56 18.13
CA ALA A 65 14.31 2.26 17.44
C ALA A 65 14.89 1.13 18.32
N ARG A 66 15.50 1.48 19.45
CA ARG A 66 16.15 0.54 20.38
C ARG A 66 15.27 0.35 21.62
N GLY A 67 15.37 -0.84 22.25
CA GLY A 67 14.72 -1.14 23.51
C GLY A 67 13.29 -1.68 23.37
N PRO A 68 12.39 -1.38 24.34
CA PRO A 68 11.07 -2.01 24.44
C PRO A 68 10.13 -1.80 23.25
N ILE A 69 10.35 -0.79 22.41
CA ILE A 69 9.59 -0.57 21.15
C ILE A 69 9.67 -1.77 20.20
N ASN A 70 10.70 -2.61 20.33
CA ASN A 70 10.82 -3.83 19.53
C ASN A 70 9.76 -4.87 19.94
N ALA A 71 9.38 -4.94 21.21
CA ALA A 71 8.24 -5.75 21.66
C ALA A 71 6.94 -5.33 20.96
N PHE A 72 6.70 -4.02 20.82
CA PHE A 72 5.55 -3.51 20.07
C PHE A 72 5.60 -3.92 18.58
N THR A 73 6.77 -3.81 17.94
CA THR A 73 6.95 -4.19 16.53
C THR A 73 6.62 -5.68 16.33
N ILE A 74 7.07 -6.55 17.23
CA ILE A 74 6.79 -7.99 17.20
C ILE A 74 5.31 -8.25 17.47
N ALA A 75 4.76 -7.63 18.51
CA ALA A 75 3.36 -7.77 18.92
C ALA A 75 2.38 -7.41 17.79
N PHE A 76 2.71 -6.40 16.99
CA PHE A 76 1.87 -5.94 15.88
C PHE A 76 1.86 -6.87 14.67
N GLN A 77 2.85 -7.76 14.52
CA GLN A 77 3.00 -8.61 13.31
C GLN A 77 1.82 -9.55 13.09
N ILE A 78 1.37 -10.25 14.13
CA ILE A 78 0.26 -11.23 13.98
C ILE A 78 -1.08 -10.53 13.76
N PRO A 79 -1.48 -9.50 14.53
CA PRO A 79 -2.66 -8.70 14.22
C PRO A 79 -2.66 -8.15 12.79
N ASN A 80 -1.50 -7.66 12.34
CA ASN A 80 -1.33 -7.13 10.98
C ASN A 80 -1.46 -8.22 9.89
N LEU A 81 -0.92 -9.41 10.14
CA LEU A 81 -1.10 -10.57 9.26
C LEU A 81 -2.58 -10.94 9.11
N VAL A 82 -3.30 -11.10 10.24
CA VAL A 82 -4.73 -11.46 10.21
C VAL A 82 -5.56 -10.35 9.56
N ARG A 83 -5.25 -9.08 9.83
CA ARG A 83 -5.86 -7.93 9.15
C ARG A 83 -5.71 -8.01 7.63
N ALA A 84 -4.51 -8.27 7.15
CA ALA A 84 -4.23 -8.36 5.72
C ALA A 84 -4.95 -9.53 5.04
N LEU A 85 -5.15 -10.63 5.78
CA LEU A 85 -5.90 -11.78 5.29
C LEU A 85 -7.40 -11.50 5.14
N VAL A 86 -7.98 -10.68 6.00
CA VAL A 86 -9.45 -10.58 6.11
C VAL A 86 -9.97 -9.20 5.68
N ALA A 87 -9.31 -8.10 6.06
CA ALA A 87 -9.92 -6.78 6.00
C ALA A 87 -9.63 -5.99 4.71
N ASP A 88 -8.43 -6.11 4.13
CA ASP A 88 -8.00 -5.17 3.09
C ASP A 88 -8.60 -5.47 1.70
N ALA A 89 -7.87 -6.18 0.86
CA ALA A 89 -8.24 -6.38 -0.54
C ALA A 89 -9.24 -7.54 -0.73
N ALA A 90 -9.24 -8.50 0.22
CA ALA A 90 -10.07 -9.68 0.10
C ALA A 90 -11.55 -9.35 0.21
N LEU A 91 -11.93 -8.52 1.18
CA LEU A 91 -13.33 -8.15 1.40
C LEU A 91 -13.81 -7.17 0.32
N SER A 92 -13.06 -6.10 0.03
CA SER A 92 -13.44 -5.13 -1.02
C SER A 92 -13.51 -5.78 -2.39
N GLY A 93 -12.58 -6.65 -2.74
CA GLY A 93 -12.55 -7.33 -4.04
C GLY A 93 -13.63 -8.39 -4.23
N ALA A 94 -14.12 -9.01 -3.16
CA ALA A 94 -15.11 -10.07 -3.20
C ALA A 94 -16.53 -9.57 -2.90
N PHE A 95 -16.68 -8.67 -1.93
CA PHE A 95 -17.98 -8.19 -1.47
C PHE A 95 -18.60 -7.16 -2.42
N VAL A 96 -17.84 -6.13 -2.83
CA VAL A 96 -18.36 -5.03 -3.66
C VAL A 96 -19.02 -5.51 -4.96
N PRO A 97 -18.40 -6.43 -5.76
CA PRO A 97 -19.04 -6.90 -6.98
C PRO A 97 -20.38 -7.62 -6.74
N VAL A 98 -20.44 -8.46 -5.70
CA VAL A 98 -21.65 -9.25 -5.38
C VAL A 98 -22.75 -8.32 -4.86
N PHE A 99 -22.41 -7.38 -3.99
CA PHE A 99 -23.37 -6.45 -3.43
C PHE A 99 -23.91 -5.48 -4.50
N SER A 100 -23.05 -4.93 -5.35
CA SER A 100 -23.44 -4.06 -6.48
C SER A 100 -24.30 -4.79 -7.50
N GLU A 101 -24.01 -6.07 -7.82
CA GLU A 101 -24.83 -6.89 -8.70
C GLU A 101 -26.27 -7.03 -8.17
N LEU A 102 -26.44 -7.24 -6.86
CA LEU A 102 -27.77 -7.34 -6.24
C LEU A 102 -28.50 -5.99 -6.26
N LEU A 103 -27.79 -4.88 -6.06
CA LEU A 103 -28.36 -3.54 -6.18
C LEU A 103 -28.84 -3.24 -7.62
N GLU A 104 -28.04 -3.57 -8.63
CA GLU A 104 -28.38 -3.36 -10.04
C GLU A 104 -29.59 -4.21 -10.48
N LYS A 105 -29.73 -5.42 -9.92
CA LYS A 105 -30.90 -6.29 -10.13
C LYS A 105 -32.17 -5.80 -9.41
N GLY A 106 -32.07 -4.74 -8.60
CA GLY A 106 -33.19 -4.24 -7.80
C GLY A 106 -33.46 -5.06 -6.53
N GLU A 107 -32.65 -6.08 -6.23
CA GLU A 107 -32.81 -6.96 -5.06
C GLU A 107 -32.27 -6.32 -3.76
N ARG A 108 -32.64 -5.06 -3.49
CA ARG A 108 -32.08 -4.25 -2.39
C ARG A 108 -32.22 -4.91 -1.02
N ALA A 109 -33.39 -5.47 -0.73
CA ALA A 109 -33.63 -6.14 0.56
C ALA A 109 -32.72 -7.36 0.75
N ARG A 110 -32.43 -8.10 -0.34
CA ARG A 110 -31.48 -9.23 -0.32
C ARG A 110 -30.05 -8.75 -0.21
N ALA A 111 -29.65 -7.69 -0.94
CA ALA A 111 -28.32 -7.09 -0.83
C ALA A 111 -28.00 -6.72 0.63
N TRP A 112 -28.92 -6.01 1.31
CA TRP A 112 -28.74 -5.63 2.71
C TRP A 112 -28.76 -6.83 3.67
N ARG A 113 -29.51 -7.89 3.36
CA ARG A 113 -29.47 -9.14 4.13
C ARG A 113 -28.12 -9.84 4.00
N VAL A 114 -27.57 -9.91 2.79
CA VAL A 114 -26.24 -10.44 2.51
C VAL A 114 -25.17 -9.62 3.25
N ALA A 115 -25.22 -8.28 3.15
CA ALA A 115 -24.30 -7.39 3.87
C ALA A 115 -24.37 -7.61 5.39
N SER A 116 -25.58 -7.70 5.94
CA SER A 116 -25.82 -7.97 7.37
C SER A 116 -25.26 -9.32 7.78
N THR A 117 -25.51 -10.37 6.99
CA THR A 117 -25.00 -11.71 7.26
C THR A 117 -23.46 -11.74 7.29
N ILE A 118 -22.81 -11.10 6.30
CA ILE A 118 -21.35 -11.01 6.24
C ILE A 118 -20.81 -10.22 7.42
N PHE A 119 -21.44 -9.08 7.78
CA PHE A 119 -21.06 -8.26 8.93
C PHE A 119 -21.08 -9.08 10.24
N TRP A 120 -22.16 -9.81 10.50
CA TRP A 120 -22.31 -10.62 11.71
C TRP A 120 -21.40 -11.85 11.70
N LEU A 121 -21.22 -12.51 10.56
CA LEU A 121 -20.28 -13.64 10.45
C LEU A 121 -18.83 -13.19 10.71
N LEU A 122 -18.44 -12.03 10.17
CA LEU A 122 -17.11 -11.47 10.44
C LEU A 122 -16.98 -11.03 11.89
N LEU A 123 -17.99 -10.38 12.46
CA LEU A 123 -17.97 -10.02 13.89
C LEU A 123 -17.76 -11.26 14.76
N LEU A 124 -18.56 -12.29 14.59
CA LEU A 124 -18.50 -13.51 15.40
C LEU A 124 -17.19 -14.28 15.13
N GLY A 125 -16.83 -14.48 13.87
CA GLY A 125 -15.64 -15.22 13.48
C GLY A 125 -14.34 -14.53 13.92
N LEU A 126 -14.22 -13.22 13.68
CA LEU A 126 -13.02 -12.48 14.08
C LEU A 126 -12.95 -12.26 15.59
N THR A 127 -14.09 -12.12 16.28
CA THR A 127 -14.11 -12.09 17.76
C THR A 127 -13.66 -13.44 18.31
N ALA A 128 -14.10 -14.55 17.75
CA ALA A 128 -13.65 -15.88 18.17
C ALA A 128 -12.13 -16.06 17.91
N VAL A 129 -11.64 -15.67 16.74
CA VAL A 129 -10.19 -15.68 16.42
C VAL A 129 -9.42 -14.79 17.40
N THR A 130 -9.91 -13.59 17.70
CA THR A 130 -9.32 -12.66 18.65
C THR A 130 -9.27 -13.27 20.05
N ALA A 131 -10.36 -13.85 20.53
CA ALA A 131 -10.41 -14.48 21.85
C ALA A 131 -9.43 -15.67 21.94
N VAL A 132 -9.43 -16.53 20.93
CA VAL A 132 -8.48 -17.67 20.87
C VAL A 132 -7.04 -17.18 20.86
N PHE A 133 -6.73 -16.14 20.07
CA PHE A 133 -5.38 -15.60 20.03
C PHE A 133 -4.96 -14.98 21.37
N ILE A 134 -5.84 -14.20 22.01
CA ILE A 134 -5.56 -13.60 23.34
C ILE A 134 -5.22 -14.70 24.37
N LEU A 135 -5.92 -15.82 24.32
CA LEU A 135 -5.64 -16.97 25.20
C LEU A 135 -4.33 -17.68 24.85
N LEU A 136 -3.99 -17.76 23.56
CA LEU A 136 -2.79 -18.42 23.08
C LEU A 136 -1.57 -17.49 22.97
N ALA A 137 -1.73 -16.19 23.11
CA ALA A 137 -0.64 -15.21 23.01
C ALA A 137 0.54 -15.53 23.93
N PRO A 138 0.36 -15.93 25.22
CA PRO A 138 1.46 -16.32 26.09
C PRO A 138 2.26 -17.53 25.59
N LEU A 139 1.69 -18.34 24.71
CA LEU A 139 2.36 -19.50 24.12
C LEU A 139 3.00 -19.18 22.76
N ILE A 140 2.35 -18.33 21.96
CA ILE A 140 2.75 -18.05 20.57
C ILE A 140 3.81 -16.93 20.50
N VAL A 141 3.62 -15.84 21.24
CA VAL A 141 4.47 -14.64 21.14
C VAL A 141 5.92 -14.90 21.60
N PRO A 142 6.19 -15.66 22.67
CA PRO A 142 7.56 -16.01 23.06
C PRO A 142 8.32 -16.85 22.03
N LEU A 143 7.60 -17.51 21.10
CA LEU A 143 8.25 -18.19 19.98
C LEU A 143 8.84 -17.20 18.96
N MET A 144 8.46 -15.93 19.01
CA MET A 144 8.88 -14.89 18.06
C MET A 144 10.03 -14.03 18.58
N THR A 145 10.27 -14.00 19.89
CA THR A 145 11.32 -13.16 20.50
C THR A 145 11.88 -13.83 21.76
N ASP A 146 13.11 -13.50 22.10
CA ASP A 146 13.78 -13.91 23.34
C ASP A 146 13.97 -12.71 24.31
N ALA A 147 13.53 -11.50 23.90
CA ALA A 147 13.58 -10.31 24.73
C ALA A 147 12.21 -9.62 24.78
N TYR A 148 11.86 -9.09 25.92
CA TYR A 148 10.60 -8.37 26.16
C TYR A 148 9.34 -9.24 25.90
N ASP A 149 9.42 -10.56 26.10
CA ASP A 149 8.35 -11.52 25.78
C ASP A 149 7.05 -11.22 26.53
N ASP A 150 7.07 -10.97 27.83
CA ASP A 150 5.89 -10.60 28.62
C ASP A 150 5.24 -9.30 28.12
N LEU A 151 6.06 -8.28 27.80
CA LEU A 151 5.60 -7.02 27.24
C LEU A 151 4.99 -7.25 25.84
N ALA A 152 5.64 -8.05 24.99
CA ALA A 152 5.15 -8.37 23.66
C ALA A 152 3.83 -9.17 23.71
N VAL A 153 3.66 -10.07 24.67
CA VAL A 153 2.40 -10.79 24.93
C VAL A 153 1.29 -9.80 25.26
N THR A 154 1.50 -8.94 26.25
CA THR A 154 0.50 -7.96 26.69
C THR A 154 0.13 -6.99 25.57
N LEU A 155 1.12 -6.46 24.85
CA LEU A 155 0.88 -5.58 23.69
C LEU A 155 0.11 -6.30 22.57
N SER A 156 0.41 -7.59 22.32
CA SER A 156 -0.34 -8.38 21.34
C SER A 156 -1.81 -8.54 21.75
N GLN A 157 -2.08 -8.79 23.02
CA GLN A 157 -3.44 -8.92 23.55
C GLN A 157 -4.22 -7.60 23.44
N ILE A 158 -3.56 -6.45 23.71
CA ILE A 158 -4.15 -5.11 23.53
C ILE A 158 -4.45 -4.82 22.07
N LEU A 159 -3.55 -5.18 21.16
CA LEU A 159 -3.65 -4.84 19.74
C LEU A 159 -4.59 -5.76 18.95
N PHE A 160 -4.77 -7.01 19.35
CA PHE A 160 -5.49 -7.98 18.53
C PHE A 160 -6.96 -7.61 18.22
N PRO A 161 -7.71 -6.90 19.10
CA PRO A 161 -9.05 -6.39 18.78
C PRO A 161 -9.15 -5.52 17.53
N ILE A 162 -8.04 -4.92 17.06
CA ILE A 162 -8.03 -4.16 15.80
C ILE A 162 -8.47 -5.01 14.61
N VAL A 163 -8.25 -6.32 14.65
CA VAL A 163 -8.63 -7.26 13.58
C VAL A 163 -10.14 -7.27 13.37
N VAL A 164 -10.90 -7.33 14.48
CA VAL A 164 -12.37 -7.27 14.45
C VAL A 164 -12.83 -5.93 13.88
N LEU A 165 -12.28 -4.84 14.43
CA LEU A 165 -12.67 -3.48 14.03
C LEU A 165 -12.41 -3.22 12.55
N LEU A 166 -11.24 -3.63 12.03
CA LEU A 166 -10.89 -3.44 10.62
C LEU A 166 -11.67 -4.37 9.69
N GLY A 167 -11.97 -5.60 10.12
CA GLY A 167 -12.84 -6.49 9.35
C GLY A 167 -14.25 -5.91 9.17
N LEU A 168 -14.84 -5.37 10.22
CA LEU A 168 -16.14 -4.70 10.15
C LEU A 168 -16.09 -3.41 9.33
N PHE A 169 -15.03 -2.61 9.50
CA PHE A 169 -14.78 -1.41 8.70
C PHE A 169 -14.74 -1.74 7.20
N GLY A 170 -14.10 -2.85 6.80
CA GLY A 170 -14.06 -3.29 5.42
C GLY A 170 -15.44 -3.53 4.80
N VAL A 171 -16.41 -4.10 5.55
CA VAL A 171 -17.82 -4.26 5.09
C VAL A 171 -18.48 -2.90 4.89
N ILE A 172 -18.32 -1.99 5.85
CA ILE A 172 -18.91 -0.64 5.79
C ILE A 172 -18.37 0.13 4.58
N VAL A 173 -17.06 0.12 4.38
CA VAL A 173 -16.42 0.71 3.19
C VAL A 173 -16.91 0.03 1.91
N GLY A 174 -17.06 -1.29 1.91
CA GLY A 174 -17.60 -2.04 0.77
C GLY A 174 -19.02 -1.59 0.40
N ILE A 175 -19.89 -1.40 1.40
CA ILE A 175 -21.26 -0.85 1.18
C ILE A 175 -21.17 0.56 0.59
N LEU A 176 -20.42 1.47 1.21
CA LEU A 176 -20.30 2.87 0.75
C LEU A 176 -19.73 2.97 -0.67
N ASN A 177 -18.71 2.16 -0.99
CA ASN A 177 -18.13 2.10 -2.33
C ASN A 177 -19.15 1.63 -3.38
N SER A 178 -20.03 0.69 -3.04
CA SER A 178 -21.10 0.22 -3.93
C SER A 178 -22.16 1.28 -4.22
N TYR A 179 -22.29 2.28 -3.34
CA TYR A 179 -23.13 3.48 -3.53
C TYR A 179 -22.35 4.68 -4.08
N GLU A 180 -21.16 4.47 -4.65
CA GLU A 180 -20.28 5.52 -5.21
C GLU A 180 -19.85 6.58 -4.16
N GLN A 181 -19.90 6.26 -2.85
CA GLN A 181 -19.49 7.15 -1.76
C GLN A 181 -18.03 6.88 -1.35
N PHE A 182 -17.08 7.43 -2.10
CA PHE A 182 -15.64 7.19 -1.88
C PHE A 182 -14.99 8.20 -0.93
N SER A 183 -15.59 9.37 -0.74
CA SER A 183 -14.95 10.48 -0.01
C SER A 183 -14.73 10.18 1.47
N ILE A 184 -15.72 9.59 2.14
CA ILE A 184 -15.66 9.28 3.56
C ILE A 184 -14.66 8.16 3.85
N PRO A 185 -14.69 7.01 3.15
CA PRO A 185 -13.65 6.00 3.29
C PRO A 185 -12.23 6.55 3.11
N ALA A 186 -12.03 7.51 2.20
CA ALA A 186 -10.73 8.12 1.96
C ALA A 186 -10.24 9.01 3.11
N LEU A 187 -11.15 9.60 3.89
CA LEU A 187 -10.81 10.45 5.02
C LEU A 187 -10.48 9.66 6.30
N THR A 188 -10.96 8.43 6.44
CA THR A 188 -10.79 7.65 7.67
C THR A 188 -9.33 7.41 8.06
N PRO A 189 -8.37 7.16 7.14
CA PRO A 189 -6.96 7.03 7.51
C PRO A 189 -6.32 8.34 7.99
N VAL A 190 -6.88 9.49 7.60
CA VAL A 190 -6.44 10.81 8.12
C VAL A 190 -6.76 10.89 9.61
N PHE A 191 -8.01 10.61 10.00
CA PHE A 191 -8.43 10.60 11.40
C PHE A 191 -7.70 9.52 12.21
N TRP A 192 -7.46 8.35 11.63
CA TRP A 192 -6.70 7.29 12.27
C TRP A 192 -5.29 7.75 12.67
N ASN A 193 -4.56 8.40 11.76
CA ASN A 193 -3.25 8.95 12.08
C ASN A 193 -3.33 10.08 13.12
N LEU A 194 -4.31 10.98 13.02
CA LEU A 194 -4.47 12.10 13.97
C LEU A 194 -4.75 11.59 15.40
N VAL A 195 -5.62 10.58 15.55
CA VAL A 195 -5.93 10.00 16.87
C VAL A 195 -4.71 9.35 17.48
N ILE A 196 -3.90 8.63 16.70
CA ILE A 196 -2.65 8.01 17.22
C ILE A 196 -1.66 9.10 17.61
N ILE A 197 -1.45 10.12 16.77
CA ILE A 197 -0.53 11.23 17.09
C ILE A 197 -0.98 11.92 18.38
N ALA A 198 -2.28 12.24 18.50
CA ALA A 198 -2.83 12.86 19.70
C ALA A 198 -2.66 11.96 20.94
N GLY A 199 -2.95 10.66 20.80
CA GLY A 199 -2.79 9.68 21.88
C GLY A 199 -1.35 9.56 22.37
N VAL A 200 -0.39 9.53 21.45
CA VAL A 200 1.04 9.49 21.80
C VAL A 200 1.48 10.81 22.46
N VAL A 201 1.22 11.95 21.82
CA VAL A 201 1.68 13.28 22.32
C VAL A 201 1.05 13.65 23.67
N ILE A 202 -0.21 13.27 23.91
CA ILE A 202 -0.93 13.60 25.13
C ILE A 202 -0.75 12.53 26.19
N GLY A 203 -0.76 11.26 25.81
CA GLY A 203 -0.83 10.14 26.74
C GLY A 203 0.54 9.64 27.22
N VAL A 204 1.53 9.55 26.31
CA VAL A 204 2.87 9.04 26.67
C VAL A 204 3.53 9.86 27.78
N PRO A 205 3.53 11.23 27.76
CA PRO A 205 4.12 12.00 28.84
C PRO A 205 3.42 11.87 30.21
N ARG A 206 2.28 11.16 30.26
CA ARG A 206 1.52 10.91 31.51
C ARG A 206 1.66 9.48 32.01
N ALA A 207 2.35 8.64 31.28
CA ALA A 207 2.62 7.27 31.69
C ALA A 207 3.76 7.24 32.72
N ASP A 208 3.60 6.46 33.78
CA ASP A 208 4.57 6.40 34.88
C ASP A 208 5.72 5.40 34.60
N THR A 209 5.58 4.55 33.58
CA THR A 209 6.55 3.50 33.24
C THR A 209 6.76 3.39 31.74
N ALA A 210 7.95 2.92 31.33
CA ALA A 210 8.27 2.68 29.92
C ALA A 210 7.29 1.67 29.26
N ASP A 211 6.85 0.65 29.98
CA ASP A 211 5.83 -0.29 29.49
C ASP A 211 4.46 0.39 29.37
N GLY A 212 4.12 1.26 30.34
CA GLY A 212 2.92 2.09 30.31
C GLY A 212 2.84 3.00 29.09
N GLU A 213 3.96 3.60 28.69
CA GLU A 213 4.07 4.40 27.46
C GLU A 213 3.69 3.58 26.20
N LEU A 214 4.16 2.34 26.13
CA LEU A 214 3.82 1.43 25.02
C LEU A 214 2.37 0.94 25.06
N TYR A 215 1.81 0.76 26.27
CA TYR A 215 0.37 0.46 26.42
C TYR A 215 -0.49 1.64 25.94
N VAL A 216 -0.09 2.88 26.25
CA VAL A 216 -0.74 4.10 25.72
C VAL A 216 -0.66 4.14 24.20
N TYR A 217 0.49 3.82 23.62
CA TYR A 217 0.64 3.79 22.17
C TYR A 217 -0.25 2.69 21.55
N ALA A 218 -0.22 1.47 22.07
CA ALA A 218 -1.06 0.37 21.61
C ALA A 218 -2.56 0.70 21.75
N GLY A 219 -2.97 1.23 22.90
CA GLY A 219 -4.34 1.71 23.15
C GLY A 219 -4.78 2.82 22.18
N SER A 220 -3.87 3.74 21.86
CA SER A 220 -4.13 4.80 20.88
C SER A 220 -4.44 4.24 19.48
N ILE A 221 -3.79 3.14 19.08
CA ILE A 221 -4.08 2.45 17.81
C ILE A 221 -5.46 1.79 17.85
N VAL A 222 -5.82 1.16 18.96
CA VAL A 222 -7.14 0.54 19.11
C VAL A 222 -8.23 1.60 19.07
N ILE A 223 -8.07 2.71 19.80
CA ILE A 223 -9.01 3.84 19.78
C ILE A 223 -9.10 4.46 18.38
N ALA A 224 -7.96 4.68 17.71
CA ALA A 224 -7.93 5.19 16.35
C ALA A 224 -8.68 4.27 15.37
N THR A 225 -8.54 2.96 15.53
CA THR A 225 -9.23 1.97 14.72
C THR A 225 -10.72 1.92 15.02
N LEU A 226 -11.11 2.12 16.28
CA LEU A 226 -12.52 2.27 16.65
C LEU A 226 -13.11 3.56 16.03
N VAL A 227 -12.41 4.67 16.09
CA VAL A 227 -12.82 5.93 15.42
C VAL A 227 -12.94 5.71 13.91
N GLN A 228 -12.00 5.00 13.31
CA GLN A 228 -12.02 4.64 11.89
C GLN A 228 -13.26 3.82 11.50
N LEU A 229 -13.69 2.90 12.38
CA LEU A 229 -14.92 2.11 12.19
C LEU A 229 -16.18 2.96 12.36
N LEU A 230 -16.21 3.82 13.39
CA LEU A 230 -17.41 4.59 13.74
C LEU A 230 -17.66 5.77 12.80
N LEU A 231 -16.59 6.39 12.30
CA LEU A 231 -16.67 7.61 11.47
C LEU A 231 -17.60 7.47 10.24
N PRO A 232 -17.58 6.39 9.44
CA PRO A 232 -18.42 6.24 8.27
C PRO A 232 -19.87 5.76 8.59
N LEU A 233 -20.18 5.33 9.82
CA LEU A 233 -21.51 4.80 10.17
C LEU A 233 -22.66 5.78 9.90
N PRO A 234 -22.56 7.10 10.20
CA PRO A 234 -23.63 8.05 9.91
C PRO A 234 -24.05 8.08 8.44
N TRP A 235 -23.13 7.83 7.51
CA TRP A 235 -23.43 7.82 6.07
C TRP A 235 -24.22 6.60 5.61
N LEU A 236 -24.31 5.55 6.43
CA LEU A 236 -25.20 4.42 6.15
C LEU A 236 -26.67 4.78 6.37
N TYR A 237 -27.00 5.76 7.23
CA TYR A 237 -28.39 6.13 7.53
C TYR A 237 -29.12 6.78 6.34
N GLY A 238 -28.41 7.33 5.38
CA GLY A 238 -29.00 7.94 4.17
C GLY A 238 -29.23 6.96 3.02
N LEU A 239 -28.89 5.67 3.21
CA LEU A 239 -29.02 4.65 2.18
C LEU A 239 -30.40 3.94 2.27
N ASP A 240 -30.76 3.24 1.21
CA ASP A 240 -32.06 2.57 1.02
C ASP A 240 -32.20 1.23 1.78
N GLY A 241 -31.33 0.96 2.74
CA GLY A 241 -31.38 -0.20 3.63
C GLY A 241 -30.59 0.01 4.92
N ARG A 242 -30.61 -0.99 5.79
CA ARG A 242 -29.92 -0.95 7.09
C ARG A 242 -29.33 -2.31 7.44
N LEU A 243 -28.20 -2.29 8.13
CA LEU A 243 -27.67 -3.50 8.77
C LEU A 243 -28.63 -3.96 9.87
N ARG A 244 -29.04 -5.21 9.79
CA ARG A 244 -29.95 -5.86 10.76
C ARG A 244 -29.31 -7.13 11.27
N LEU A 245 -29.77 -7.66 12.38
CA LEU A 245 -29.36 -8.99 12.82
C LEU A 245 -29.94 -10.01 11.84
N ALA A 246 -29.06 -10.54 10.97
CA ALA A 246 -29.41 -11.56 9.98
C ALA A 246 -28.23 -12.51 9.80
N LEU A 247 -28.47 -13.81 9.86
CA LEU A 247 -27.50 -14.88 9.70
C LEU A 247 -28.00 -15.88 8.65
N ASP A 248 -28.15 -15.42 7.40
CA ASP A 248 -28.56 -16.26 6.27
C ASP A 248 -27.31 -16.83 5.57
N VAL A 249 -26.66 -17.79 6.21
CA VAL A 249 -25.45 -18.48 5.68
C VAL A 249 -25.73 -19.31 4.43
N ARG A 250 -27.03 -19.62 4.16
CA ARG A 250 -27.42 -20.46 3.01
C ARG A 250 -27.60 -19.68 1.72
N ASP A 251 -27.63 -18.33 1.80
CA ASP A 251 -27.73 -17.53 0.58
C ASP A 251 -26.48 -17.75 -0.32
N PRO A 252 -26.68 -18.15 -1.60
CA PRO A 252 -25.57 -18.38 -2.54
C PRO A 252 -24.67 -17.14 -2.72
N ALA A 253 -25.17 -15.93 -2.53
CA ALA A 253 -24.39 -14.69 -2.62
C ALA A 253 -23.37 -14.60 -1.48
N VAL A 254 -23.73 -14.98 -0.24
CA VAL A 254 -22.79 -15.04 0.89
C VAL A 254 -21.67 -16.02 0.61
N ARG A 255 -22.00 -17.25 0.14
CA ARG A 255 -21.01 -18.24 -0.24
C ARG A 255 -20.08 -17.72 -1.35
N ARG A 256 -20.62 -17.02 -2.35
CA ARG A 256 -19.87 -16.43 -3.46
C ARG A 256 -18.83 -15.44 -2.97
N VAL A 257 -19.17 -14.58 -2.01
CA VAL A 257 -18.22 -13.63 -1.40
C VAL A 257 -17.04 -14.38 -0.78
N PHE A 258 -17.26 -15.38 0.05
CA PHE A 258 -16.17 -16.13 0.71
C PHE A 258 -15.31 -16.93 -0.30
N VAL A 259 -15.91 -17.49 -1.33
CA VAL A 259 -15.18 -18.21 -2.39
C VAL A 259 -14.28 -17.26 -3.20
N HIS A 260 -14.76 -16.06 -3.53
CA HIS A 260 -13.94 -15.06 -4.23
C HIS A 260 -12.86 -14.45 -3.32
N MET A 261 -13.10 -14.39 -2.01
CA MET A 261 -12.14 -13.90 -1.02
C MET A 261 -10.91 -14.82 -0.89
N ALA A 262 -11.10 -16.15 -0.94
CA ALA A 262 -10.06 -17.13 -0.65
C ALA A 262 -8.76 -16.97 -1.48
N PRO A 263 -8.76 -16.84 -2.82
CA PRO A 263 -7.52 -16.71 -3.58
C PRO A 263 -6.79 -15.38 -3.32
N VAL A 264 -7.53 -14.29 -3.05
CA VAL A 264 -6.94 -12.98 -2.71
C VAL A 264 -6.30 -13.05 -1.33
N THR A 265 -6.99 -13.65 -0.37
CA THR A 265 -6.48 -13.91 0.99
C THR A 265 -5.20 -14.73 0.97
N LEU A 266 -5.14 -15.81 0.20
CA LEU A 266 -3.94 -16.63 0.09
C LEU A 266 -2.76 -15.84 -0.50
N GLY A 267 -2.97 -15.08 -1.58
CA GLY A 267 -1.91 -14.29 -2.21
C GLY A 267 -1.34 -13.21 -1.30
N LEU A 268 -2.19 -12.45 -0.62
CA LEU A 268 -1.78 -11.42 0.35
C LEU A 268 -1.19 -12.02 1.62
N GLY A 269 -1.70 -13.19 2.03
CA GLY A 269 -1.21 -13.92 3.20
C GLY A 269 0.25 -14.30 3.06
N LEU A 270 0.66 -14.84 1.93
CA LEU A 270 2.05 -15.25 1.68
C LEU A 270 3.05 -14.09 1.83
N ILE A 271 2.69 -12.89 1.36
CA ILE A 271 3.54 -11.70 1.50
C ILE A 271 3.69 -11.32 2.98
N ASN A 272 2.60 -11.31 3.73
CA ASN A 272 2.62 -10.94 5.15
C ASN A 272 3.28 -12.02 6.03
N VAL A 273 3.12 -13.30 5.69
CA VAL A 273 3.87 -14.40 6.34
C VAL A 273 5.37 -14.21 6.18
N SER A 274 5.84 -13.79 5.00
CA SER A 274 7.26 -13.48 4.79
C SER A 274 7.76 -12.37 5.72
N ALA A 275 6.94 -11.33 5.93
CA ALA A 275 7.28 -10.24 6.85
C ALA A 275 7.36 -10.71 8.30
N VAL A 276 6.41 -11.55 8.76
CA VAL A 276 6.43 -12.15 10.11
C VAL A 276 7.69 -12.97 10.31
N ILE A 277 8.03 -13.87 9.37
CA ILE A 277 9.24 -14.69 9.43
C ILE A 277 10.49 -13.81 9.48
N GLY A 278 10.57 -12.76 8.65
CA GLY A 278 11.68 -11.81 8.67
C GLY A 278 11.84 -11.11 10.03
N THR A 279 10.73 -10.74 10.67
CA THR A 279 10.72 -10.15 12.02
C THR A 279 11.20 -11.16 13.07
N ILE A 280 10.82 -12.44 12.97
CA ILE A 280 11.30 -13.50 13.88
C ILE A 280 12.81 -13.67 13.72
N PHE A 281 13.33 -13.72 12.49
CA PHE A 281 14.79 -13.78 12.25
C PHE A 281 15.49 -12.56 12.85
N ALA A 282 14.95 -11.36 12.66
CA ALA A 282 15.49 -10.13 13.23
C ALA A 282 15.54 -10.18 14.76
N ALA A 283 14.44 -10.64 15.39
CA ALA A 283 14.31 -10.67 16.84
C ALA A 283 15.11 -11.79 17.51
N LYS A 284 15.20 -13.00 16.90
CA LYS A 284 15.85 -14.14 17.54
C LYS A 284 17.30 -14.34 17.14
N LEU A 285 17.67 -13.96 15.94
CA LEU A 285 18.95 -14.33 15.35
C LEU A 285 19.87 -13.15 15.06
N VAL A 286 19.33 -11.92 15.05
CA VAL A 286 20.14 -10.72 14.78
C VAL A 286 20.33 -9.91 16.07
N ASP A 287 19.36 -9.12 16.45
CA ASP A 287 19.35 -8.31 17.68
C ASP A 287 17.91 -7.97 18.10
N PRO A 288 17.38 -8.60 19.16
CA PRO A 288 16.01 -8.38 19.61
C PRO A 288 15.75 -6.95 20.09
N THR A 289 16.80 -6.19 20.40
CA THR A 289 16.67 -4.86 21.01
C THR A 289 16.59 -3.73 20.00
N ILE A 290 16.95 -3.95 18.73
CA ILE A 290 16.94 -2.91 17.71
C ILE A 290 16.50 -3.40 16.31
N ALA A 291 16.82 -4.64 15.93
CA ALA A 291 16.66 -5.07 14.54
C ALA A 291 15.19 -5.07 14.06
N PRO A 292 14.18 -5.56 14.80
CA PRO A 292 12.79 -5.56 14.34
C PRO A 292 12.28 -4.15 14.01
N ASN A 293 12.50 -3.18 14.90
CA ASN A 293 12.01 -1.83 14.71
C ASN A 293 12.82 -1.03 13.69
N ALA A 294 14.15 -1.23 13.64
CA ALA A 294 15.01 -0.60 12.63
C ALA A 294 14.61 -1.02 11.21
N ILE A 295 14.33 -2.30 11.00
CA ILE A 295 13.84 -2.83 9.71
C ILE A 295 12.46 -2.25 9.39
N ASP A 296 11.53 -2.17 10.34
CA ASP A 296 10.19 -1.58 10.13
C ASP A 296 10.29 -0.10 9.74
N LYS A 297 11.08 0.71 10.45
CA LYS A 297 11.31 2.13 10.12
C LYS A 297 11.92 2.31 8.73
N ALA A 298 12.93 1.52 8.39
CA ALA A 298 13.54 1.53 7.06
C ALA A 298 12.53 1.14 5.97
N PHE A 299 11.70 0.12 6.20
CA PHE A 299 10.67 -0.33 5.27
C PHE A 299 9.62 0.75 5.01
N ARG A 300 9.25 1.54 6.00
CA ARG A 300 8.29 2.65 5.84
C ARG A 300 8.82 3.74 4.90
N VAL A 301 10.09 4.08 5.00
CA VAL A 301 10.76 5.03 4.07
C VAL A 301 10.83 4.43 2.66
N TYR A 302 11.26 3.16 2.55
CA TYR A 302 11.30 2.42 1.29
C TYR A 302 9.94 2.37 0.55
N MET A 303 8.83 2.26 1.28
CA MET A 303 7.49 2.23 0.71
C MET A 303 7.05 3.54 0.06
N LEU A 304 7.69 4.69 0.36
CA LEU A 304 7.28 5.98 -0.21
C LEU A 304 7.48 6.03 -1.73
N PRO A 305 8.69 5.85 -2.30
CA PRO A 305 8.88 5.86 -3.74
C PRO A 305 8.15 4.70 -4.44
N GLN A 306 8.08 3.53 -3.82
CA GLN A 306 7.32 2.40 -4.36
C GLN A 306 5.84 2.74 -4.54
N GLY A 307 5.20 3.26 -3.49
CA GLY A 307 3.79 3.62 -3.50
C GLY A 307 3.46 4.76 -4.47
N MET A 308 4.38 5.72 -4.65
CA MET A 308 4.18 6.83 -5.58
C MET A 308 4.29 6.40 -7.03
N PHE A 309 5.31 5.62 -7.40
CA PHE A 309 5.62 5.34 -8.80
C PHE A 309 5.05 4.01 -9.28
N SER A 310 5.31 2.90 -8.56
CA SER A 310 4.91 1.57 -9.00
C SER A 310 3.39 1.40 -9.01
N VAL A 311 2.73 1.83 -7.94
CA VAL A 311 1.28 1.72 -7.83
C VAL A 311 0.58 2.59 -8.89
N ALA A 312 1.07 3.82 -9.11
CA ALA A 312 0.51 4.71 -10.12
C ALA A 312 0.60 4.11 -11.53
N ILE A 313 1.80 3.65 -11.95
CA ILE A 313 2.01 3.05 -13.28
C ILE A 313 1.16 1.79 -13.44
N ALA A 314 1.20 0.88 -12.47
CA ALA A 314 0.47 -0.38 -12.52
C ALA A 314 -1.06 -0.16 -12.59
N THR A 315 -1.57 0.84 -11.86
CA THR A 315 -3.01 1.17 -11.84
C THR A 315 -3.46 1.80 -13.16
N VAL A 316 -2.67 2.72 -13.73
CA VAL A 316 -3.00 3.39 -15.01
C VAL A 316 -2.95 2.43 -16.19
N LEU A 317 -1.98 1.50 -16.21
CA LEU A 317 -1.83 0.55 -17.33
C LEU A 317 -2.75 -0.67 -17.24
N PHE A 318 -3.24 -1.02 -16.04
CA PHE A 318 -4.07 -2.21 -15.83
C PHE A 318 -5.34 -2.28 -16.70
N PRO A 319 -6.18 -1.21 -16.83
CA PRO A 319 -7.35 -1.25 -17.71
C PRO A 319 -6.98 -1.45 -19.18
N THR A 320 -5.85 -0.89 -19.63
CA THR A 320 -5.37 -1.06 -21.00
C THR A 320 -4.92 -2.50 -21.25
N LEU A 321 -4.16 -3.09 -20.31
CA LEU A 321 -3.77 -4.51 -20.38
C LEU A 321 -4.99 -5.42 -20.42
N SER A 322 -6.00 -5.16 -19.59
CA SER A 322 -7.23 -5.97 -19.55
C SER A 322 -8.00 -5.89 -20.88
N ARG A 323 -8.08 -4.71 -21.50
CA ARG A 323 -8.72 -4.54 -22.82
C ARG A 323 -7.96 -5.27 -23.94
N LEU A 324 -6.63 -5.18 -23.95
CA LEU A 324 -5.80 -5.84 -24.94
C LEU A 324 -5.87 -7.37 -24.78
N ALA A 325 -5.85 -7.86 -23.55
CA ALA A 325 -6.03 -9.28 -23.26
C ALA A 325 -7.42 -9.79 -23.72
N ALA A 326 -8.49 -9.03 -23.45
CA ALA A 326 -9.86 -9.37 -23.88
C ALA A 326 -10.02 -9.39 -25.41
N ARG A 327 -9.25 -8.56 -26.14
CA ARG A 327 -9.22 -8.53 -27.60
C ARG A 327 -8.26 -9.52 -28.23
N ALA A 328 -7.56 -10.33 -27.42
CA ALA A 328 -6.48 -11.21 -27.85
C ALA A 328 -5.35 -10.49 -28.63
N ASP A 329 -5.20 -9.18 -28.43
CA ASP A 329 -4.10 -8.37 -29.00
C ASP A 329 -2.83 -8.56 -28.16
N ILE A 330 -2.13 -9.67 -28.45
CA ILE A 330 -0.93 -10.06 -27.70
C ILE A 330 0.24 -9.12 -28.00
N ASP A 331 0.34 -8.54 -29.19
CA ASP A 331 1.43 -7.63 -29.54
C ASP A 331 1.26 -6.27 -28.84
N GLY A 332 0.05 -5.71 -28.81
CA GLY A 332 -0.29 -4.54 -28.01
C GLY A 332 -0.08 -4.80 -26.52
N PHE A 333 -0.42 -5.99 -26.03
CA PHE A 333 -0.19 -6.41 -24.64
C PHE A 333 1.31 -6.43 -24.30
N ARG A 334 2.15 -7.07 -25.15
CA ARG A 334 3.62 -7.10 -25.00
C ARG A 334 4.22 -5.69 -24.97
N ALA A 335 3.80 -4.84 -25.90
CA ALA A 335 4.24 -3.45 -25.97
C ALA A 335 3.90 -2.66 -24.71
N THR A 336 2.67 -2.82 -24.20
CA THR A 336 2.18 -2.15 -22.99
C THR A 336 2.91 -2.64 -21.73
N VAL A 337 3.15 -3.95 -21.58
CA VAL A 337 3.96 -4.49 -20.46
C VAL A 337 5.39 -3.94 -20.52
N SER A 338 6.03 -3.99 -21.70
CA SER A 338 7.38 -3.46 -21.88
C SER A 338 7.47 -1.97 -21.56
N LEU A 339 6.47 -1.18 -21.97
CA LEU A 339 6.38 0.24 -21.61
C LEU A 339 6.29 0.43 -20.08
N GLY A 340 5.41 -0.30 -19.41
CA GLY A 340 5.26 -0.23 -17.95
C GLY A 340 6.53 -0.60 -17.21
N LEU A 341 7.22 -1.67 -17.62
CA LEU A 341 8.49 -2.08 -17.03
C LEU A 341 9.57 -1.00 -17.20
N ARG A 342 9.67 -0.39 -18.39
CA ARG A 342 10.63 0.70 -18.64
C ARG A 342 10.32 1.95 -17.83
N GLN A 343 9.05 2.33 -17.68
CA GLN A 343 8.65 3.46 -16.83
C GLN A 343 9.00 3.20 -15.36
N ILE A 344 8.79 1.98 -14.87
CA ILE A 344 9.18 1.58 -13.51
C ILE A 344 10.69 1.69 -13.34
N VAL A 345 11.48 1.15 -14.26
CA VAL A 345 12.94 1.27 -14.26
C VAL A 345 13.37 2.73 -14.23
N PHE A 346 12.81 3.56 -15.12
CA PHE A 346 13.14 4.98 -15.25
C PHE A 346 12.91 5.78 -13.96
N LEU A 347 11.87 5.45 -13.18
CA LEU A 347 11.54 6.18 -11.95
C LEU A 347 12.12 5.55 -10.68
N LEU A 348 12.15 4.21 -10.58
CA LEU A 348 12.55 3.55 -9.34
C LEU A 348 14.04 3.27 -9.22
N VAL A 349 14.79 3.15 -10.32
CA VAL A 349 16.26 3.00 -10.21
C VAL A 349 16.89 4.25 -9.61
N PRO A 350 16.63 5.48 -10.13
CA PRO A 350 17.17 6.68 -9.50
C PRO A 350 16.64 6.90 -8.07
N ALA A 351 15.38 6.58 -7.80
CA ALA A 351 14.82 6.66 -6.45
C ALA A 351 15.50 5.68 -5.48
N GLY A 352 15.77 4.44 -5.92
CA GLY A 352 16.50 3.45 -5.14
C GLY A 352 17.94 3.87 -4.87
N VAL A 353 18.63 4.36 -5.90
CA VAL A 353 20.02 4.86 -5.75
C VAL A 353 20.07 6.07 -4.81
N ALA A 354 19.16 7.04 -4.97
CA ALA A 354 19.07 8.19 -4.07
C ALA A 354 18.80 7.76 -2.62
N SER A 355 17.84 6.83 -2.42
CA SER A 355 17.52 6.32 -1.09
C SER A 355 18.65 5.51 -0.46
N ALA A 356 19.45 4.80 -1.26
CA ALA A 356 20.61 4.05 -0.75
C ALA A 356 21.76 4.97 -0.38
N VAL A 357 22.10 5.92 -1.26
CA VAL A 357 23.27 6.82 -1.08
C VAL A 357 23.01 7.87 -0.01
N LEU A 358 21.77 8.36 0.08
CA LEU A 358 21.34 9.33 1.08
C LEU A 358 20.60 8.67 2.25
N ALA A 359 20.79 7.35 2.48
CA ALA A 359 20.06 6.64 3.54
C ALA A 359 20.27 7.27 4.92
N GLU A 360 21.53 7.58 5.26
CA GLU A 360 21.86 8.19 6.55
C GLU A 360 21.25 9.58 6.72
N PRO A 361 21.43 10.56 5.82
CA PRO A 361 20.78 11.88 5.97
C PRO A 361 19.26 11.80 5.93
N ILE A 362 18.66 10.88 5.19
CA ILE A 362 17.19 10.68 5.20
C ILE A 362 16.73 10.19 6.56
N VAL A 363 17.36 9.15 7.11
CA VAL A 363 17.02 8.60 8.43
C VAL A 363 17.28 9.62 9.53
N ARG A 364 18.41 10.33 9.49
CA ARG A 364 18.77 11.40 10.41
C ARG A 364 17.71 12.50 10.41
N LEU A 365 17.35 13.03 9.25
CA LEU A 365 16.33 14.09 9.16
C LEU A 365 14.96 13.62 9.65
N LEU A 366 14.56 12.38 9.36
CA LEU A 366 13.24 11.89 9.72
C LEU A 366 13.13 11.48 11.19
N TYR A 367 14.15 10.80 11.72
CA TYR A 367 14.01 10.08 12.98
C TYR A 367 14.95 10.55 14.10
N GLU A 368 16.17 11.08 13.81
CA GLU A 368 17.17 11.42 14.83
C GLU A 368 16.73 12.62 15.68
N ARG A 369 15.88 12.31 16.67
CA ARG A 369 15.38 13.25 17.69
C ARG A 369 14.79 12.49 18.88
N GLY A 370 14.78 13.14 20.06
CA GLY A 370 14.29 12.53 21.31
C GLY A 370 15.01 11.23 21.63
N GLU A 371 14.27 10.14 21.82
CA GLU A 371 14.81 8.83 22.15
C GLU A 371 15.50 8.13 20.96
N PHE A 372 15.37 8.65 19.74
CA PHE A 372 16.10 8.14 18.59
C PHE A 372 17.48 8.79 18.51
N GLY A 373 18.48 8.15 19.12
CA GLY A 373 19.85 8.63 19.17
C GLY A 373 20.65 8.44 17.87
N PRO A 374 21.80 9.14 17.75
CA PRO A 374 22.69 9.03 16.58
C PRO A 374 23.26 7.62 16.36
N ASP A 375 23.34 6.78 17.40
CA ASP A 375 23.77 5.39 17.34
C ASP A 375 22.79 4.47 16.58
N GLN A 376 21.54 4.85 16.52
CA GLN A 376 20.46 4.12 15.85
C GLN A 376 20.38 4.47 14.35
N THR A 377 20.82 5.67 13.97
CA THR A 377 20.79 6.16 12.58
C THR A 377 21.50 5.23 11.60
N PRO A 378 22.76 4.77 11.84
CA PRO A 378 23.45 3.88 10.91
C PRO A 378 22.76 2.53 10.74
N VAL A 379 22.12 1.99 11.79
CA VAL A 379 21.42 0.70 11.75
C VAL A 379 20.21 0.78 10.83
N VAL A 380 19.37 1.81 11.01
CA VAL A 380 18.18 2.04 10.16
C VAL A 380 18.60 2.42 8.73
N ALA A 381 19.63 3.24 8.57
CA ALA A 381 20.16 3.64 7.26
C ALA A 381 20.72 2.45 6.48
N GLY A 382 21.46 1.55 7.13
CA GLY A 382 21.94 0.31 6.53
C GLY A 382 20.79 -0.58 6.04
N ALA A 383 19.72 -0.71 6.84
CA ALA A 383 18.52 -1.43 6.45
C ALA A 383 17.79 -0.75 5.26
N LEU A 384 17.71 0.59 5.23
CA LEU A 384 17.11 1.34 4.12
C LEU A 384 17.93 1.19 2.84
N ALA A 385 19.24 1.30 2.91
CA ALA A 385 20.12 1.10 1.76
C ALA A 385 19.96 -0.30 1.17
N ALA A 386 19.90 -1.33 2.03
CA ALA A 386 19.71 -2.71 1.61
C ALA A 386 18.32 -2.95 0.95
N PHE A 387 17.23 -2.39 1.47
CA PHE A 387 15.92 -2.43 0.83
C PHE A 387 15.90 -1.73 -0.53
N SER A 388 16.64 -0.61 -0.64
CA SER A 388 16.63 0.23 -1.84
C SER A 388 17.17 -0.49 -3.08
N LEU A 389 18.04 -1.49 -2.90
CA LEU A 389 18.54 -2.34 -3.99
C LEU A 389 17.44 -3.18 -4.65
N GLY A 390 16.43 -3.57 -3.90
CA GLY A 390 15.28 -4.35 -4.38
C GLY A 390 14.12 -3.52 -4.94
N LEU A 391 14.16 -2.19 -4.81
CA LEU A 391 13.03 -1.31 -5.06
C LEU A 391 12.46 -1.43 -6.49
N VAL A 392 13.31 -1.41 -7.49
CA VAL A 392 12.89 -1.51 -8.90
C VAL A 392 12.27 -2.87 -9.20
N PHE A 393 12.83 -3.95 -8.66
CA PHE A 393 12.35 -5.31 -8.91
C PHE A 393 11.00 -5.56 -8.24
N ASN A 394 10.79 -5.04 -7.03
CA ASN A 394 9.47 -5.04 -6.38
C ASN A 394 8.42 -4.28 -7.22
N GLY A 395 8.78 -3.11 -7.77
CA GLY A 395 7.93 -2.38 -8.69
C GLY A 395 7.60 -3.18 -9.96
N MET A 396 8.60 -3.85 -10.54
CA MET A 396 8.40 -4.73 -11.70
C MET A 396 7.45 -5.89 -11.37
N MET A 397 7.60 -6.54 -10.20
CA MET A 397 6.69 -7.60 -9.76
C MET A 397 5.25 -7.10 -9.66
N LEU A 398 5.01 -5.90 -9.14
CA LEU A 398 3.66 -5.32 -9.07
C LEU A 398 3.04 -5.17 -10.47
N MET A 399 3.80 -4.68 -11.45
CA MET A 399 3.34 -4.52 -12.83
C MET A 399 3.07 -5.88 -13.51
N LEU A 400 3.96 -6.85 -13.31
CA LEU A 400 3.84 -8.20 -13.87
C LEU A 400 2.62 -8.92 -13.29
N ASN A 401 2.36 -8.79 -11.99
CA ASN A 401 1.16 -9.33 -11.35
C ASN A 401 -0.12 -8.77 -12.00
N ARG A 402 -0.18 -7.45 -12.31
CA ARG A 402 -1.29 -6.86 -13.06
C ARG A 402 -1.42 -7.47 -14.46
N GLY A 403 -0.29 -7.75 -15.12
CA GLY A 403 -0.28 -8.45 -16.41
C GLY A 403 -0.92 -9.83 -16.33
N PHE A 404 -0.57 -10.64 -15.32
CA PHE A 404 -1.19 -11.96 -15.11
C PHE A 404 -2.68 -11.88 -14.75
N PHE A 405 -3.08 -10.91 -13.93
CA PHE A 405 -4.50 -10.69 -13.59
C PHE A 405 -5.30 -10.30 -14.84
N SER A 406 -4.73 -9.48 -15.74
CA SER A 406 -5.35 -9.15 -17.03
C SER A 406 -5.55 -10.36 -17.93
N LEU A 407 -4.64 -11.33 -17.87
CA LEU A 407 -4.71 -12.61 -18.60
C LEU A 407 -5.58 -13.66 -17.87
N GLN A 408 -6.31 -13.28 -16.83
CA GLN A 408 -7.14 -14.17 -16.00
C GLN A 408 -6.36 -15.38 -15.45
N ALA A 409 -5.11 -15.16 -15.07
CA ALA A 409 -4.21 -16.19 -14.55
C ALA A 409 -3.70 -15.86 -13.13
N PRO A 410 -4.59 -15.70 -12.13
CA PRO A 410 -4.21 -15.23 -10.79
C PRO A 410 -3.34 -16.23 -10.02
N TRP A 411 -3.42 -17.51 -10.34
CA TRP A 411 -2.63 -18.55 -9.67
C TRP A 411 -1.13 -18.47 -9.98
N THR A 412 -0.74 -17.93 -11.15
CA THR A 412 0.68 -17.80 -11.51
C THR A 412 1.44 -16.85 -10.56
N PRO A 413 0.96 -15.63 -10.29
CA PRO A 413 1.55 -14.79 -9.25
C PRO A 413 1.54 -15.42 -7.85
N THR A 414 0.50 -16.18 -7.50
CA THR A 414 0.40 -16.85 -6.19
C THR A 414 1.50 -17.90 -6.02
N TRP A 415 1.75 -18.73 -7.02
CA TRP A 415 2.87 -19.67 -6.98
C TRP A 415 4.24 -18.99 -6.99
N ALA A 416 4.37 -17.89 -7.73
CA ALA A 416 5.59 -17.08 -7.68
C ALA A 416 5.82 -16.45 -6.29
N ALA A 417 4.76 -15.99 -5.61
CA ALA A 417 4.82 -15.49 -4.25
C ALA A 417 5.25 -16.58 -3.25
N LEU A 418 4.73 -17.80 -3.41
CA LEU A 418 5.16 -18.94 -2.59
C LEU A 418 6.64 -19.28 -2.81
N ALA A 419 7.09 -19.30 -4.06
CA ALA A 419 8.50 -19.51 -4.37
C ALA A 419 9.39 -18.39 -3.78
N SER A 420 8.93 -17.14 -3.85
CA SER A 420 9.62 -16.00 -3.22
C SER A 420 9.64 -16.11 -1.70
N LEU A 421 8.58 -16.60 -1.05
CA LEU A 421 8.56 -16.85 0.40
C LEU A 421 9.62 -17.88 0.80
N VAL A 422 9.68 -19.02 0.10
CA VAL A 422 10.67 -20.07 0.37
C VAL A 422 12.08 -19.53 0.17
N LEU A 423 12.31 -18.79 -0.91
CA LEU A 423 13.60 -18.15 -1.17
C LEU A 423 13.95 -17.12 -0.09
N ASN A 424 13.00 -16.29 0.36
CA ASN A 424 13.24 -15.33 1.45
C ASN A 424 13.70 -16.04 2.71
N VAL A 425 13.03 -17.12 3.13
CA VAL A 425 13.42 -17.88 4.33
C VAL A 425 14.83 -18.45 4.21
N ALA A 426 15.15 -19.01 3.05
CA ALA A 426 16.49 -19.52 2.77
C ALA A 426 17.55 -18.41 2.82
N LEU A 427 17.27 -17.24 2.23
CA LEU A 427 18.16 -16.10 2.24
C LEU A 427 18.28 -15.46 3.63
N TYR A 428 17.22 -15.43 4.45
CA TYR A 428 17.31 -15.00 5.84
C TYR A 428 18.27 -15.88 6.63
N ALA A 429 18.18 -17.20 6.45
CA ALA A 429 19.10 -18.16 7.10
C ALA A 429 20.58 -18.00 6.67
N VAL A 430 20.83 -17.39 5.51
CA VAL A 430 22.19 -17.06 5.06
C VAL A 430 22.65 -15.70 5.58
N PHE A 431 21.80 -14.67 5.46
CA PHE A 431 22.19 -13.28 5.64
C PHE A 431 21.96 -12.73 7.06
N TYR A 432 21.27 -13.42 7.99
CA TYR A 432 21.10 -12.93 9.36
C TYR A 432 22.42 -12.63 10.08
N ARG A 433 23.49 -13.37 9.73
CA ARG A 433 24.82 -13.22 10.35
C ARG A 433 25.53 -11.91 10.03
N VAL A 434 25.13 -11.21 8.98
CA VAL A 434 25.74 -9.92 8.61
C VAL A 434 25.11 -8.74 9.34
N GLY A 435 24.15 -9.00 10.24
CA GLY A 435 23.48 -7.99 11.07
C GLY A 435 22.14 -7.53 10.50
N THR A 436 21.63 -6.40 11.03
CA THR A 436 20.27 -5.90 10.78
C THR A 436 19.96 -5.68 9.29
N TRP A 437 20.94 -5.21 8.50
CA TRP A 437 20.74 -4.97 7.06
C TRP A 437 20.67 -6.27 6.22
N GLY A 438 21.06 -7.41 6.79
CA GLY A 438 21.04 -8.71 6.10
C GLY A 438 19.63 -9.17 5.74
N ILE A 439 18.63 -8.92 6.61
CA ILE A 439 17.22 -9.27 6.33
C ILE A 439 16.64 -8.43 5.17
N PRO A 440 16.74 -7.09 5.15
CA PRO A 440 16.38 -6.27 3.99
C PRO A 440 17.12 -6.64 2.69
N PHE A 441 18.40 -6.98 2.79
CA PHE A 441 19.19 -7.42 1.64
C PHE A 441 18.65 -8.74 1.05
N ALA A 442 18.33 -9.70 1.90
CA ALA A 442 17.69 -10.96 1.48
C ALA A 442 16.36 -10.71 0.74
N ILE A 443 15.52 -9.80 1.25
CA ILE A 443 14.29 -9.39 0.58
C ILE A 443 14.58 -8.77 -0.79
N SER A 444 15.58 -7.92 -0.89
CA SER A 444 15.98 -7.29 -2.15
C SER A 444 16.44 -8.32 -3.18
N LEU A 445 17.23 -9.31 -2.76
CA LEU A 445 17.68 -10.39 -3.63
C LEU A 445 16.53 -11.30 -4.07
N SER A 446 15.60 -11.59 -3.16
CA SER A 446 14.36 -12.32 -3.49
C SER A 446 13.48 -11.56 -4.47
N ASN A 447 13.39 -10.24 -4.36
CA ASN A 447 12.66 -9.40 -5.33
C ASN A 447 13.27 -9.50 -6.74
N VAL A 448 14.62 -9.55 -6.85
CA VAL A 448 15.31 -9.80 -8.13
C VAL A 448 14.88 -11.15 -8.72
N ALA A 449 14.98 -12.22 -7.93
CA ALA A 449 14.61 -13.56 -8.36
C ALA A 449 13.12 -13.67 -8.71
N GLY A 450 12.23 -13.07 -7.89
CA GLY A 450 10.79 -13.04 -8.12
C GLY A 450 10.41 -12.30 -9.41
N ALA A 451 11.03 -11.15 -9.67
CA ALA A 451 10.83 -10.40 -10.91
C ALA A 451 11.31 -11.21 -12.13
N ALA A 452 12.49 -11.85 -12.04
CA ALA A 452 13.01 -12.70 -13.10
C ALA A 452 12.10 -13.90 -13.37
N LEU A 453 11.60 -14.56 -12.32
CA LEU A 453 10.65 -15.66 -12.41
C LEU A 453 9.35 -15.22 -13.10
N LEU A 454 8.73 -14.11 -12.65
CA LEU A 454 7.49 -13.61 -13.25
C LEU A 454 7.69 -13.20 -14.72
N VAL A 455 8.82 -12.58 -15.07
CA VAL A 455 9.16 -12.28 -16.47
C VAL A 455 9.27 -13.55 -17.28
N ALA A 456 9.96 -14.58 -16.79
CA ALA A 456 10.11 -15.87 -17.48
C ALA A 456 8.76 -16.57 -17.71
N LEU A 457 7.92 -16.59 -16.67
CA LEU A 457 6.57 -17.17 -16.75
C LEU A 457 5.68 -16.40 -17.73
N LEU A 458 5.72 -15.06 -17.70
CA LEU A 458 4.94 -14.24 -18.63
C LEU A 458 5.40 -14.45 -20.07
N ARG A 459 6.73 -14.46 -20.32
CA ARG A 459 7.29 -14.73 -21.66
C ARG A 459 6.80 -16.06 -22.23
N ARG A 460 6.77 -17.11 -21.42
CA ARG A 460 6.25 -18.44 -21.84
C ARG A 460 4.77 -18.37 -22.19
N ARG A 461 3.97 -17.62 -21.42
CA ARG A 461 2.53 -17.55 -21.58
C ARG A 461 2.08 -16.75 -22.80
N ILE A 462 2.78 -15.67 -23.13
CA ILE A 462 2.43 -14.77 -24.27
C ILE A 462 3.26 -15.04 -25.53
N GLY A 463 4.02 -16.14 -25.56
CA GLY A 463 4.83 -16.50 -26.73
C GLY A 463 6.02 -15.59 -27.00
N GLY A 464 6.58 -14.95 -25.95
CA GLY A 464 7.75 -14.08 -26.02
C GLY A 464 7.49 -12.68 -25.52
N LEU A 465 8.52 -12.06 -24.95
CA LEU A 465 8.57 -10.64 -24.54
C LEU A 465 9.97 -10.13 -24.86
N SER A 466 10.07 -9.12 -25.69
CA SER A 466 11.37 -8.52 -25.99
C SER A 466 11.85 -7.74 -24.74
N LEU A 467 12.90 -8.26 -24.10
CA LEU A 467 13.53 -7.62 -22.94
C LEU A 467 14.64 -6.65 -23.34
N ARG A 468 15.11 -6.71 -24.59
CA ARG A 468 16.22 -5.86 -25.07
C ARG A 468 15.99 -4.37 -24.83
N PRO A 469 14.80 -3.80 -25.11
CA PRO A 469 14.54 -2.39 -24.79
C PRO A 469 14.57 -2.12 -23.29
N THR A 470 13.99 -2.99 -22.46
CA THR A 470 13.95 -2.83 -21.00
C THR A 470 15.35 -2.92 -20.38
N ILE A 471 16.18 -3.89 -20.84
CA ILE A 471 17.56 -4.02 -20.38
C ILE A 471 18.40 -2.80 -20.82
N ARG A 472 18.21 -2.33 -22.06
CA ARG A 472 18.87 -1.09 -22.53
C ARG A 472 18.51 0.09 -21.64
N THR A 473 17.21 0.31 -21.37
CA THR A 473 16.75 1.36 -20.46
C THR A 473 17.34 1.18 -19.07
N LEU A 474 17.37 -0.04 -18.52
CA LEU A 474 17.96 -0.34 -17.21
C LEU A 474 19.44 0.07 -17.14
N VAL A 475 20.24 -0.30 -18.16
CA VAL A 475 21.68 0.04 -18.20
C VAL A 475 21.87 1.55 -18.30
N LEU A 476 21.18 2.23 -19.22
CA LEU A 476 21.33 3.67 -19.39
C LEU A 476 20.87 4.46 -18.16
N VAL A 477 19.77 4.04 -17.55
CA VAL A 477 19.22 4.63 -16.32
C VAL A 477 20.15 4.35 -15.13
N ALA A 478 20.74 3.16 -15.04
CA ALA A 478 21.73 2.84 -14.00
C ALA A 478 22.96 3.76 -14.11
N ILE A 479 23.50 3.96 -15.32
CA ILE A 479 24.61 4.90 -15.56
C ILE A 479 24.22 6.31 -15.15
N ALA A 480 23.05 6.81 -15.58
CA ALA A 480 22.55 8.12 -15.19
C ALA A 480 22.34 8.24 -13.67
N SER A 481 21.95 7.14 -13.01
CA SER A 481 21.77 7.10 -11.56
C SER A 481 23.08 7.08 -10.77
N LEU A 482 24.19 6.59 -11.35
CA LEU A 482 25.52 6.77 -10.75
C LEU A 482 25.92 8.25 -10.73
N VAL A 483 25.62 8.99 -11.80
CA VAL A 483 25.85 10.44 -11.82
C VAL A 483 24.98 11.14 -10.77
N LEU A 484 23.69 10.75 -10.66
CA LEU A 484 22.81 11.22 -9.58
C LEU A 484 23.44 10.98 -8.21
N ALA A 485 23.97 9.78 -7.95
CA ALA A 485 24.58 9.42 -6.66
C ALA A 485 25.73 10.37 -6.29
N VAL A 486 26.64 10.62 -7.23
CA VAL A 486 27.79 11.51 -7.03
C VAL A 486 27.34 12.94 -6.72
N PHE A 487 26.42 13.48 -7.51
CA PHE A 487 25.95 14.85 -7.29
C PHE A 487 25.08 14.97 -6.03
N SER A 488 24.19 14.01 -5.77
CA SER A 488 23.37 14.03 -4.56
C SER A 488 24.21 13.98 -3.29
N TYR A 489 25.16 13.04 -3.24
CA TYR A 489 26.00 12.87 -2.06
C TYR A 489 27.00 14.03 -1.91
N GLY A 490 27.66 14.45 -2.99
CA GLY A 490 28.64 15.52 -2.95
C GLY A 490 28.06 16.86 -2.52
N VAL A 491 26.88 17.22 -3.06
CA VAL A 491 26.19 18.48 -2.69
C VAL A 491 25.65 18.38 -1.27
N TRP A 492 25.04 17.26 -0.89
CA TRP A 492 24.59 17.05 0.49
C TRP A 492 25.77 17.15 1.47
N TRP A 493 26.87 16.43 1.24
CA TRP A 493 28.02 16.42 2.12
C TRP A 493 28.62 17.83 2.32
N ALA A 494 28.85 18.54 1.22
CA ALA A 494 29.41 19.90 1.28
C ALA A 494 28.50 20.87 2.04
N LEU A 495 27.19 20.78 1.86
CA LEU A 495 26.23 21.64 2.56
C LEU A 495 26.02 21.23 4.02
N ASP A 496 26.04 19.92 4.34
CA ASP A 496 25.90 19.44 5.70
C ASP A 496 27.07 19.90 6.57
N GLU A 497 28.29 19.90 6.00
CA GLU A 497 29.50 20.40 6.68
C GLU A 497 29.47 21.93 6.85
N ALA A 498 28.98 22.66 5.84
CA ALA A 498 28.92 24.13 5.85
C ALA A 498 27.79 24.70 6.72
N LEU A 499 26.61 24.08 6.71
CA LEU A 499 25.40 24.60 7.37
C LEU A 499 25.19 24.01 8.78
N GLY A 500 25.88 22.90 9.10
CA GLY A 500 25.74 22.19 10.36
C GLY A 500 24.48 21.33 10.44
N ARG A 501 24.15 20.86 11.67
CA ARG A 501 23.14 19.79 11.89
C ARG A 501 21.79 20.28 12.41
N SER A 502 21.49 21.57 12.33
CA SER A 502 20.14 22.05 12.69
C SER A 502 19.09 21.51 11.73
N THR A 503 17.85 21.32 12.19
CA THR A 503 16.78 20.78 11.33
C THR A 503 16.59 21.56 10.02
N PRO A 504 16.59 22.91 10.00
CA PRO A 504 16.53 23.67 8.74
C PRO A 504 17.74 23.41 7.84
N ALA A 505 18.95 23.29 8.41
CA ALA A 505 20.16 22.98 7.66
C ALA A 505 20.09 21.59 7.02
N GLN A 506 19.61 20.58 7.75
CA GLN A 506 19.42 19.23 7.21
C GLN A 506 18.36 19.20 6.09
N ILE A 507 17.26 19.96 6.21
CA ILE A 507 16.27 20.09 5.13
C ILE A 507 16.91 20.74 3.91
N ALA A 508 17.70 21.79 4.08
CA ALA A 508 18.35 22.50 2.99
C ALA A 508 19.41 21.62 2.30
N SER A 509 20.31 20.97 3.07
CA SER A 509 21.37 20.13 2.53
C SER A 509 20.83 18.89 1.82
N LEU A 510 19.88 18.17 2.42
CA LEU A 510 19.23 17.01 1.80
C LEU A 510 18.38 17.41 0.57
N GLY A 511 17.62 18.50 0.68
CA GLY A 511 16.82 19.03 -0.42
C GLY A 511 17.67 19.45 -1.62
N ALA A 512 18.78 20.16 -1.37
CA ALA A 512 19.73 20.55 -2.41
C ALA A 512 20.44 19.34 -3.02
N GLY A 513 20.84 18.35 -2.19
CA GLY A 513 21.40 17.09 -2.65
C GLY A 513 20.45 16.32 -3.58
N LEU A 514 19.19 16.17 -3.20
CA LEU A 514 18.17 15.52 -4.03
C LEU A 514 17.87 16.33 -5.32
N ALA A 515 17.81 17.66 -5.24
CA ALA A 515 17.55 18.51 -6.40
C ALA A 515 18.71 18.48 -7.41
N SER A 516 19.94 18.58 -6.94
CA SER A 516 21.14 18.53 -7.79
C SER A 516 21.31 17.15 -8.45
N GLY A 517 21.14 16.07 -7.68
CA GLY A 517 21.18 14.72 -8.23
C GLY A 517 20.05 14.45 -9.21
N GLY A 518 18.83 14.91 -8.92
CA GLY A 518 17.69 14.82 -9.84
C GLY A 518 17.94 15.58 -11.15
N ALA A 519 18.50 16.79 -11.07
CA ALA A 519 18.88 17.56 -12.26
C ALA A 519 19.97 16.83 -13.06
N ALA A 520 21.02 16.36 -12.41
CA ALA A 520 22.12 15.60 -13.02
C ALA A 520 21.60 14.31 -13.69
N TYR A 521 20.67 13.59 -13.07
CA TYR A 521 20.01 12.43 -13.63
C TYR A 521 19.26 12.76 -14.93
N LEU A 522 18.41 13.80 -14.91
CA LEU A 522 17.63 14.20 -16.08
C LEU A 522 18.51 14.66 -17.25
N ILE A 523 19.60 15.40 -16.96
CA ILE A 523 20.59 15.82 -17.95
C ILE A 523 21.29 14.57 -18.53
N SER A 524 21.75 13.64 -17.68
CA SER A 524 22.38 12.40 -18.11
C SER A 524 21.45 11.53 -18.95
N CYS A 525 20.16 11.41 -18.57
CA CYS A 525 19.17 10.70 -19.39
C CYS A 525 18.96 11.34 -20.77
N ARG A 526 19.02 12.67 -20.85
CA ARG A 526 18.93 13.40 -22.13
C ARG A 526 20.16 13.13 -23.01
N LEU A 527 21.35 13.19 -22.44
CA LEU A 527 22.60 12.94 -23.14
C LEU A 527 22.73 11.49 -23.63
N LEU A 528 22.28 10.54 -22.81
CA LEU A 528 22.28 9.11 -23.14
C LEU A 528 21.12 8.69 -24.06
N GLY A 529 20.23 9.59 -24.43
CA GLY A 529 19.09 9.30 -25.32
C GLY A 529 18.06 8.34 -24.71
N VAL A 530 17.76 8.48 -23.41
CA VAL A 530 16.73 7.69 -22.74
C VAL A 530 15.34 8.14 -23.22
N HIS A 531 14.65 7.27 -23.93
CA HIS A 531 13.38 7.58 -24.61
C HIS A 531 12.24 7.91 -23.65
N GLU A 532 12.23 7.34 -22.45
CA GLU A 532 11.23 7.53 -21.40
C GLU A 532 11.14 8.99 -20.93
N LEU A 533 12.26 9.72 -20.97
CA LEU A 533 12.30 11.16 -20.67
C LEU A 533 11.47 11.97 -21.68
N GLY A 534 11.54 11.64 -22.97
CA GLY A 534 10.75 12.31 -24.03
C GLY A 534 9.24 12.12 -23.82
N ALA A 535 8.81 10.96 -23.38
CA ALA A 535 7.41 10.67 -23.07
C ALA A 535 6.87 11.54 -21.93
N LEU A 536 7.65 11.75 -20.85
CA LEU A 536 7.30 12.62 -19.73
C LEU A 536 7.21 14.11 -20.15
N LEU A 537 8.13 14.58 -20.97
CA LEU A 537 8.13 15.97 -21.46
C LEU A 537 6.95 16.25 -22.40
N SER A 538 6.51 15.26 -23.18
CA SER A 538 5.36 15.39 -24.08
C SER A 538 4.01 15.50 -23.32
N LEU A 539 3.89 14.92 -22.12
CA LEU A 539 2.73 15.10 -21.25
C LEU A 539 2.58 16.55 -20.78
N ARG A 540 3.68 17.23 -20.48
CA ARG A 540 3.68 18.65 -20.08
C ARG A 540 3.17 19.57 -21.19
N THR A 541 3.51 19.26 -22.45
CA THR A 541 3.03 20.03 -23.61
C THR A 541 1.55 19.80 -23.90
N ARG A 542 1.02 18.61 -23.62
CA ARG A 542 -0.42 18.32 -23.74
C ARG A 542 -1.25 18.98 -22.64
N LEU A 543 -0.78 18.98 -21.39
CA LEU A 543 -1.45 19.65 -20.27
C LEU A 543 -1.43 21.19 -20.37
N ARG A 544 -0.48 21.78 -21.12
CA ARG A 544 -0.47 23.23 -21.42
C ARG A 544 -1.40 23.63 -22.58
N ARG A 545 -1.88 22.63 -23.35
CA ARG A 545 -2.78 22.86 -24.49
C ARG A 545 -4.25 22.49 -24.20
N ALA A 546 -4.52 21.86 -23.04
CA ALA A 546 -5.83 21.58 -22.50
C ALA A 546 -6.19 22.61 -21.40
#